data_9536f91ef89112bad5f31f3d48d248ac
#
_entry.id   9536f91ef89112bad5f31f3d48d248ac
#
_cell.length_a   1.000
_cell.length_b   1.000
_cell.length_c   1.000
_cell.angle_alpha   90.00
_cell.angle_beta   90.00
_cell.angle_gamma   90.00
#
_symmetry.space_group_name_H-M   'P 1'
#
loop_
_entity.id
_entity.type
_entity.pdbx_description
1 polymer ?
#
loop_
_entity_poly.entity_id
_entity_poly.type
_entity_poly.pdbx_seq_one_letter_code
_entity_poly.pdbx_strand_id
1 'polypeptide(L)'
;MSDQNIKKFFIIVFTTSFFSLAVALYVEYVLGFKPCILCIYQRIPYAIALLISLIAFFNGNKKKLLLILGLTFMASVLLSGYHVGIEKGIIEPIFSCTGDNINALEKEEILKSLNNIQPDCRDVDFSLFGISLATLNFIISFVLTIVIVYIFKYAKK
;
A
#
# COMPACT_ATOMS: atom_id res chain seq x y z
N MET A 1 -11.02 9.07 -25.99
CA MET A 1 -9.73 8.38 -25.75
C MET A 1 -9.84 6.97 -26.30
N SER A 2 -8.86 6.50 -27.07
CA SER A 2 -8.95 5.20 -27.74
C SER A 2 -8.87 4.05 -26.71
N ASP A 3 -9.53 2.94 -27.02
CA ASP A 3 -9.56 1.72 -26.22
C ASP A 3 -8.14 1.16 -25.96
N GLN A 4 -7.22 1.43 -26.89
CA GLN A 4 -5.80 1.09 -26.76
C GLN A 4 -5.09 1.84 -25.62
N ASN A 5 -5.43 3.11 -25.38
CA ASN A 5 -4.81 3.88 -24.30
C ASN A 5 -5.23 3.37 -22.92
N ILE A 6 -6.48 2.93 -22.80
CA ILE A 6 -6.99 2.33 -21.56
C ILE A 6 -6.30 0.98 -21.32
N LYS A 7 -6.10 0.16 -22.35
CA LYS A 7 -5.34 -1.10 -22.23
C LYS A 7 -3.90 -0.87 -21.78
N LYS A 8 -3.20 0.10 -22.40
CA LYS A 8 -1.82 0.46 -22.01
C LYS A 8 -1.76 0.89 -20.53
N PHE A 9 -2.77 1.65 -20.08
CA PHE A 9 -2.84 2.07 -18.67
C PHE A 9 -2.99 0.87 -17.73
N PHE A 10 -3.86 -0.11 -18.02
CA PHE A 10 -3.96 -1.31 -17.20
C PHE A 10 -2.66 -2.13 -17.17
N ILE A 11 -1.88 -2.15 -18.26
CA ILE A 11 -0.56 -2.78 -18.27
C ILE A 11 0.39 -2.04 -17.33
N ILE A 12 0.40 -0.71 -17.35
CA ILE A 12 1.23 0.10 -16.45
C ILE A 12 0.86 -0.17 -15.00
N VAL A 13 -0.44 -0.18 -14.67
CA VAL A 13 -0.91 -0.47 -13.32
C VAL A 13 -0.53 -1.88 -12.88
N PHE A 14 -0.69 -2.87 -13.75
CA PHE A 14 -0.30 -4.25 -13.49
C PHE A 14 1.19 -4.34 -13.15
N THR A 15 2.05 -3.79 -14.01
CA THR A 15 3.51 -3.84 -13.81
C THR A 15 3.92 -3.09 -12.54
N THR A 16 3.38 -1.89 -12.31
CA THR A 16 3.68 -1.10 -11.10
C THR A 16 3.25 -1.86 -9.83
N SER A 17 2.04 -2.43 -9.81
CA SER A 17 1.54 -3.18 -8.67
C SER A 17 2.35 -4.45 -8.41
N PHE A 18 2.73 -5.15 -9.47
CA PHE A 18 3.58 -6.35 -9.37
C PHE A 18 4.95 -6.01 -8.77
N PHE A 19 5.63 -5.00 -9.30
CA PHE A 19 6.94 -4.59 -8.79
C PHE A 19 6.85 -4.05 -7.35
N SER A 20 5.82 -3.29 -7.01
CA SER A 20 5.62 -2.79 -5.63
C SER A 20 5.48 -3.93 -4.64
N LEU A 21 4.67 -4.96 -4.97
CA LEU A 21 4.53 -6.15 -4.12
C LEU A 21 5.81 -6.98 -4.07
N ALA A 22 6.48 -7.17 -5.20
CA ALA A 22 7.74 -7.92 -5.26
C ALA A 22 8.82 -7.28 -4.40
N VAL A 23 8.97 -5.95 -4.47
CA VAL A 23 9.92 -5.21 -3.62
C VAL A 23 9.53 -5.33 -2.14
N ALA A 24 8.25 -5.19 -1.80
CA ALA A 24 7.80 -5.31 -0.41
C ALA A 24 8.08 -6.71 0.18
N LEU A 25 7.85 -7.78 -0.61
CA LEU A 25 8.16 -9.15 -0.19
C LEU A 25 9.68 -9.40 -0.14
N TYR A 26 10.44 -8.85 -1.07
CA TYR A 26 11.90 -8.94 -1.06
C TYR A 26 12.51 -8.32 0.21
N VAL A 27 12.05 -7.12 0.58
CA VAL A 27 12.50 -6.44 1.81
C VAL A 27 12.16 -7.27 3.06
N GLU A 28 10.99 -7.89 3.09
CA GLU A 28 10.56 -8.70 4.23
C GLU A 28 11.30 -10.05 4.32
N TYR A 29 11.29 -10.83 3.24
CA TYR A 29 11.76 -12.23 3.28
C TYR A 29 13.24 -12.39 2.96
N VAL A 30 13.84 -11.50 2.18
CA VAL A 30 15.26 -11.60 1.78
C VAL A 30 16.13 -10.70 2.65
N LEU A 31 15.71 -9.46 2.90
CA LEU A 31 16.46 -8.53 3.74
C LEU A 31 16.13 -8.70 5.24
N GLY A 32 15.04 -9.41 5.61
CA GLY A 32 14.68 -9.72 6.99
C GLY A 32 14.04 -8.57 7.78
N PHE A 33 13.64 -7.48 7.12
CA PHE A 33 12.94 -6.37 7.78
C PHE A 33 11.48 -6.73 8.04
N LYS A 34 11.06 -6.72 9.30
CA LYS A 34 9.66 -7.00 9.67
C LYS A 34 8.78 -5.79 9.30
N PRO A 35 7.71 -5.97 8.51
CA PRO A 35 6.81 -4.88 8.18
C PRO A 35 5.94 -4.51 9.39
N CYS A 36 5.71 -3.22 9.61
CA CYS A 36 4.68 -2.75 10.53
C CYS A 36 3.27 -3.10 10.01
N ILE A 37 2.26 -3.04 10.87
CA ILE A 37 0.88 -3.42 10.50
C ILE A 37 0.33 -2.58 9.33
N LEU A 38 0.61 -1.27 9.30
CA LEU A 38 0.19 -0.38 8.23
C LEU A 38 0.88 -0.72 6.89
N CYS A 39 2.15 -1.16 6.93
CA CYS A 39 2.87 -1.63 5.75
C CYS A 39 2.18 -2.84 5.11
N ILE A 40 1.65 -3.76 5.93
CA ILE A 40 0.91 -4.93 5.45
C ILE A 40 -0.41 -4.49 4.80
N TYR A 41 -1.16 -3.61 5.44
CA TYR A 41 -2.41 -3.09 4.88
C TYR A 41 -2.21 -2.33 3.56
N GLN A 42 -1.10 -1.64 3.39
CA GLN A 42 -0.77 -0.94 2.14
C GLN A 42 -0.49 -1.88 0.95
N ARG A 43 -0.25 -3.17 1.18
CA ARG A 43 -0.10 -4.18 0.10
C ARG A 43 -1.45 -4.59 -0.49
N ILE A 44 -2.53 -4.53 0.29
CA ILE A 44 -3.87 -4.96 -0.14
C ILE A 44 -4.35 -4.20 -1.38
N PRO A 45 -4.30 -2.85 -1.45
CA PRO A 45 -4.67 -2.11 -2.66
C PRO A 45 -3.90 -2.55 -3.91
N TYR A 46 -2.62 -2.84 -3.80
CA TYR A 46 -1.81 -3.30 -4.93
C TYR A 46 -2.18 -4.71 -5.38
N ALA A 47 -2.49 -5.62 -4.44
CA ALA A 47 -2.99 -6.95 -4.77
C ALA A 47 -4.34 -6.88 -5.50
N ILE A 48 -5.25 -6.02 -5.03
CA ILE A 48 -6.55 -5.77 -5.68
C ILE A 48 -6.33 -5.14 -7.08
N ALA A 49 -5.43 -4.18 -7.20
CA ALA A 49 -5.11 -3.52 -8.48
C ALA A 49 -4.53 -4.52 -9.50
N LEU A 50 -3.72 -5.48 -9.06
CA LEU A 50 -3.20 -6.58 -9.87
C LEU A 50 -4.35 -7.43 -10.44
N LEU A 51 -5.28 -7.86 -9.58
CA LEU A 51 -6.44 -8.67 -9.99
C LEU A 51 -7.35 -7.90 -10.95
N ILE A 52 -7.66 -6.62 -10.64
CA ILE A 52 -8.49 -5.78 -11.51
C ILE A 52 -7.84 -5.61 -12.88
N SER A 53 -6.52 -5.36 -12.92
CA SER A 53 -5.79 -5.19 -14.16
C SER A 53 -5.78 -6.49 -14.99
N LEU A 54 -5.63 -7.64 -14.34
CA LEU A 54 -5.71 -8.94 -15.00
C LEU A 54 -7.11 -9.19 -15.59
N ILE A 55 -8.17 -8.91 -14.84
CA ILE A 55 -9.56 -9.03 -15.31
C ILE A 55 -9.82 -8.09 -16.51
N ALA A 56 -9.22 -6.89 -16.50
CA ALA A 56 -9.39 -5.92 -17.58
C ALA A 56 -8.83 -6.40 -18.94
N PHE A 57 -7.89 -7.36 -18.95
CA PHE A 57 -7.43 -7.98 -20.20
C PHE A 57 -8.49 -8.86 -20.86
N PHE A 58 -9.32 -9.53 -20.03
CA PHE A 58 -10.32 -10.49 -20.51
C PHE A 58 -11.71 -9.88 -20.62
N ASN A 59 -11.99 -8.77 -19.92
CA ASN A 59 -13.32 -8.21 -19.79
C ASN A 59 -13.47 -6.91 -20.61
N GLY A 60 -14.60 -6.79 -21.34
CA GLY A 60 -14.90 -5.62 -22.17
C GLY A 60 -15.30 -4.35 -21.39
N ASN A 61 -15.74 -4.47 -20.11
CA ASN A 61 -16.29 -3.33 -19.35
C ASN A 61 -15.22 -2.53 -18.60
N LYS A 62 -14.27 -1.96 -19.35
CA LYS A 62 -13.09 -1.25 -18.82
C LYS A 62 -13.44 -0.02 -17.99
N LYS A 63 -14.56 0.66 -18.27
CA LYS A 63 -14.97 1.87 -17.52
C LYS A 63 -15.32 1.54 -16.08
N LYS A 64 -16.05 0.43 -15.84
CA LYS A 64 -16.39 -0.03 -14.48
C LYS A 64 -15.15 -0.45 -13.71
N LEU A 65 -14.24 -1.17 -14.36
CA LEU A 65 -12.98 -1.60 -13.75
C LEU A 65 -12.07 -0.41 -13.42
N LEU A 66 -12.04 0.62 -14.29
CA LEU A 66 -11.30 1.85 -14.03
C LEU A 66 -11.84 2.61 -12.83
N LEU A 67 -13.18 2.65 -12.64
CA LEU A 67 -13.81 3.26 -11.46
C LEU A 67 -13.40 2.53 -10.18
N ILE A 68 -13.50 1.19 -10.16
CA ILE A 68 -13.13 0.37 -8.99
C ILE A 68 -11.65 0.57 -8.68
N LEU A 69 -10.79 0.58 -9.70
CA LEU A 69 -9.36 0.83 -9.54
C LEU A 69 -9.08 2.22 -8.95
N GLY A 70 -9.82 3.25 -9.39
CA GLY A 70 -9.73 4.60 -8.83
C GLY A 70 -10.09 4.66 -7.36
N LEU A 71 -11.16 3.99 -6.94
CA LEU A 71 -11.54 3.89 -5.53
C LEU A 71 -10.48 3.14 -4.70
N THR A 72 -9.89 2.09 -5.25
CA THR A 72 -8.82 1.31 -4.60
C THR A 72 -7.58 2.19 -4.36
N PHE A 73 -7.12 2.94 -5.36
CA PHE A 73 -5.97 3.83 -5.18
C PHE A 73 -6.28 5.06 -4.33
N MET A 74 -7.51 5.57 -4.33
CA MET A 74 -7.93 6.61 -3.39
C MET A 74 -7.81 6.12 -1.94
N ALA A 75 -8.29 4.91 -1.65
CA ALA A 75 -8.12 4.30 -0.33
C ALA A 75 -6.63 4.10 0.02
N SER A 76 -5.80 3.72 -0.97
CA SER A 76 -4.35 3.59 -0.80
C SER A 76 -3.69 4.92 -0.43
N VAL A 77 -4.07 6.03 -1.08
CA VAL A 77 -3.57 7.38 -0.77
C VAL A 77 -3.91 7.77 0.68
N LEU A 78 -5.15 7.53 1.11
CA LEU A 78 -5.57 7.85 2.48
C LEU A 78 -4.78 7.03 3.51
N LEU A 79 -4.64 5.73 3.26
CA LEU A 79 -3.92 4.82 4.16
C LEU A 79 -2.42 5.15 4.23
N SER A 80 -1.78 5.42 3.09
CA SER A 80 -0.36 5.77 3.05
C SER A 80 -0.10 7.18 3.58
N GLY A 81 -1.00 8.13 3.34
CA GLY A 81 -0.94 9.47 3.92
C GLY A 81 -1.04 9.45 5.44
N TYR A 82 -1.94 8.62 6.00
CA TYR A 82 -2.03 8.39 7.45
C TYR A 82 -0.71 7.81 8.00
N HIS A 83 -0.13 6.82 7.32
CA HIS A 83 1.14 6.21 7.73
C HIS A 83 2.29 7.22 7.72
N VAL A 84 2.43 8.02 6.66
CA VAL A 84 3.43 9.09 6.58
C VAL A 84 3.22 10.14 7.68
N GLY A 85 1.96 10.42 8.04
CA GLY A 85 1.63 11.31 9.16
C GLY A 85 2.14 10.78 10.49
N ILE A 86 2.07 9.47 10.73
CA ILE A 86 2.62 8.81 11.93
C ILE A 86 4.15 8.84 11.92
N GLU A 87 4.80 8.48 10.81
CA GLU A 87 6.27 8.51 10.66
C GLU A 87 6.85 9.91 10.95
N LYS A 88 6.12 10.97 10.56
CA LYS A 88 6.52 12.36 10.82
C LYS A 88 6.12 12.88 12.20
N GLY A 89 5.47 12.07 13.03
CA GLY A 89 4.99 12.47 14.35
C GLY A 89 3.86 13.52 14.34
N ILE A 90 3.20 13.71 13.20
CA ILE A 90 2.06 14.64 13.05
C ILE A 90 0.77 14.02 13.59
N ILE A 91 0.64 12.69 13.46
CA ILE A 91 -0.53 11.91 13.85
C ILE A 91 -0.10 10.87 14.87
N GLU A 92 -0.83 10.76 15.97
CA GLU A 92 -0.64 9.65 16.91
C GLU A 92 -1.29 8.38 16.37
N PRO A 93 -0.60 7.21 16.45
CA PRO A 93 -1.17 5.95 15.99
C PRO A 93 -2.39 5.59 16.84
N ILE A 94 -3.53 5.32 16.19
CA ILE A 94 -4.77 4.89 16.85
C ILE A 94 -4.58 3.48 17.45
N PHE A 95 -3.73 2.68 16.84
CA PHE A 95 -3.31 1.37 17.34
C PHE A 95 -1.84 1.47 17.75
N SER A 96 -1.56 1.84 19.00
CA SER A 96 -0.24 1.66 19.57
C SER A 96 -0.02 0.16 19.80
N CYS A 97 0.84 -0.46 19.01
CA CYS A 97 1.33 -1.82 19.25
C CYS A 97 2.30 -1.88 20.43
N THR A 98 2.49 -0.78 21.14
CA THR A 98 3.22 -0.72 22.39
C THR A 98 2.37 -1.40 23.46
N GLY A 99 2.81 -2.55 23.91
CA GLY A 99 2.17 -3.29 25.00
C GLY A 99 2.19 -2.52 26.33
N ASP A 100 1.27 -1.55 26.47
CA ASP A 100 1.03 -0.84 27.74
C ASP A 100 0.43 -1.75 28.83
N ASN A 101 0.30 -3.06 28.57
CA ASN A 101 -0.21 -4.04 29.50
C ASN A 101 0.82 -5.07 29.98
N ILE A 102 2.11 -4.71 30.02
CA ILE A 102 3.18 -5.61 30.50
C ILE A 102 3.03 -5.92 31.99
N ASN A 103 2.22 -5.16 32.73
CA ASN A 103 2.09 -5.32 34.21
C ASN A 103 1.22 -6.49 34.67
N ALA A 104 0.63 -7.29 33.76
CA ALA A 104 -0.31 -8.35 34.13
C ALA A 104 0.01 -9.73 33.53
N LEU A 105 1.13 -9.91 32.81
CA LEU A 105 1.41 -11.16 32.09
C LEU A 105 2.50 -12.00 32.78
N GLU A 106 2.23 -13.28 32.90
CA GLU A 106 3.14 -14.30 33.43
C GLU A 106 4.39 -14.43 32.52
N LYS A 107 5.55 -14.75 33.08
CA LYS A 107 6.88 -14.74 32.46
C LYS A 107 6.98 -15.49 31.12
N GLU A 108 6.16 -16.52 30.89
CA GLU A 108 6.12 -17.29 29.64
C GLU A 108 5.34 -16.57 28.54
N GLU A 109 4.30 -15.79 28.88
CA GLU A 109 3.58 -14.97 27.91
C GLU A 109 4.41 -13.77 27.46
N ILE A 110 5.23 -13.21 28.34
CA ILE A 110 6.19 -12.13 28.01
C ILE A 110 7.22 -12.62 27.00
N LEU A 111 7.76 -13.83 27.14
CA LEU A 111 8.71 -14.41 26.19
C LEU A 111 8.07 -14.69 24.81
N LYS A 112 6.80 -15.09 24.76
CA LYS A 112 6.05 -15.25 23.51
C LYS A 112 5.71 -13.91 22.85
N SER A 113 5.37 -12.89 23.64
CA SER A 113 5.09 -11.55 23.13
C SER A 113 6.35 -10.86 22.60
N LEU A 114 7.52 -11.05 23.24
CA LEU A 114 8.81 -10.52 22.77
C LEU A 114 9.22 -11.08 21.39
N ASN A 115 8.87 -12.33 21.08
CA ASN A 115 9.12 -12.90 19.75
C ASN A 115 8.14 -12.40 18.66
N ASN A 116 7.01 -11.82 19.05
CA ASN A 116 5.95 -11.32 18.15
C ASN A 116 5.81 -9.78 18.15
N ILE A 117 6.77 -9.05 18.70
CA ILE A 117 6.74 -7.58 18.66
C ILE A 117 6.82 -7.14 17.21
N GLN A 118 5.71 -6.62 16.70
CA GLN A 118 5.68 -5.93 15.42
C GLN A 118 6.33 -4.55 15.57
N PRO A 119 7.17 -4.11 14.62
CA PRO A 119 7.82 -2.80 14.72
C PRO A 119 6.78 -1.68 14.78
N ASP A 120 7.11 -0.62 15.52
CA ASP A 120 6.28 0.58 15.60
C ASP A 120 6.22 1.25 14.20
N CYS A 121 5.07 1.80 13.85
CA CYS A 121 4.90 2.55 12.60
C CYS A 121 5.66 3.90 12.59
N ARG A 122 6.22 4.31 13.72
CA ARG A 122 7.10 5.50 13.83
C ARG A 122 8.54 5.20 13.41
N ASP A 123 8.99 3.96 13.61
CA ASP A 123 10.35 3.56 13.29
C ASP A 123 10.44 3.19 11.82
N VAL A 124 11.23 3.95 11.07
CA VAL A 124 11.49 3.70 9.65
C VAL A 124 12.65 2.70 9.55
N ASP A 125 12.36 1.41 9.64
CA ASP A 125 13.37 0.34 9.58
C ASP A 125 14.08 0.26 8.21
N PHE A 126 13.38 0.65 7.15
CA PHE A 126 13.92 0.62 5.79
C PHE A 126 13.57 1.88 5.00
N SER A 127 14.60 2.57 4.51
CA SER A 127 14.46 3.71 3.61
C SER A 127 15.27 3.51 2.34
N LEU A 128 14.67 3.83 1.20
CA LEU A 128 15.31 3.81 -0.11
C LEU A 128 15.73 5.25 -0.47
N PHE A 129 17.02 5.52 -0.58
CA PHE A 129 17.56 6.88 -0.82
C PHE A 129 17.05 7.95 0.17
N GLY A 130 16.85 7.58 1.43
CA GLY A 130 16.35 8.50 2.46
C GLY A 130 14.84 8.75 2.43
N ILE A 131 14.08 8.05 1.58
CA ILE A 131 12.62 8.11 1.49
C ILE A 131 12.06 6.81 2.07
N SER A 132 11.11 6.92 3.02
CA SER A 132 10.44 5.74 3.57
C SER A 132 9.60 5.03 2.50
N LEU A 133 9.43 3.71 2.64
CA LEU A 133 8.55 2.94 1.74
C LEU A 133 7.09 3.46 1.78
N ALA A 134 6.64 3.97 2.92
CA ALA A 134 5.30 4.56 3.04
C ALA A 134 5.18 5.85 2.22
N THR A 135 6.21 6.71 2.24
CA THR A 135 6.24 7.94 1.42
C THR A 135 6.27 7.60 -0.07
N LEU A 136 7.08 6.62 -0.47
CA LEU A 136 7.12 6.15 -1.87
C LEU A 136 5.77 5.62 -2.32
N ASN A 137 5.11 4.80 -1.48
CA ASN A 137 3.77 4.30 -1.73
C ASN A 137 2.74 5.44 -1.87
N PHE A 138 2.81 6.45 -0.99
CA PHE A 138 1.94 7.62 -1.07
C PHE A 138 2.08 8.33 -2.43
N ILE A 139 3.31 8.59 -2.87
CA ILE A 139 3.58 9.26 -4.16
C ILE A 139 3.04 8.44 -5.33
N ILE A 140 3.34 7.14 -5.38
CA ILE A 140 2.89 6.26 -6.47
C ILE A 140 1.36 6.20 -6.53
N SER A 141 0.70 5.97 -5.40
CA SER A 141 -0.76 5.88 -5.32
C SER A 141 -1.43 7.21 -5.68
N PHE A 142 -0.84 8.34 -5.27
CA PHE A 142 -1.33 9.67 -5.59
C PHE A 142 -1.25 9.97 -7.09
N VAL A 143 -0.12 9.70 -7.72
CA VAL A 143 0.07 9.86 -9.17
C VAL A 143 -0.90 8.97 -9.95
N LEU A 144 -1.03 7.70 -9.57
CA LEU A 144 -1.97 6.78 -10.22
C LEU A 144 -3.42 7.26 -10.08
N THR A 145 -3.81 7.75 -8.91
CA THR A 145 -5.15 8.33 -8.69
C THR A 145 -5.42 9.51 -9.62
N ILE A 146 -4.47 10.45 -9.74
CA ILE A 146 -4.60 11.59 -10.65
C ILE A 146 -4.77 11.12 -12.10
N VAL A 147 -3.94 10.19 -12.54
CA VAL A 147 -4.00 9.65 -13.91
C VAL A 147 -5.34 8.95 -14.17
N ILE A 148 -5.86 8.19 -13.19
CA ILE A 148 -7.18 7.53 -13.31
C ILE A 148 -8.30 8.57 -13.46
N VAL A 149 -8.31 9.60 -12.62
CA VAL A 149 -9.30 10.68 -12.68
C VAL A 149 -9.24 11.39 -14.03
N TYR A 150 -8.03 11.68 -14.51
CA TYR A 150 -7.82 12.27 -15.84
C TYR A 150 -8.39 11.38 -16.95
N ILE A 151 -8.03 10.10 -16.97
CA ILE A 151 -8.53 9.13 -17.94
C ILE A 151 -10.05 9.04 -17.89
N PHE A 152 -10.63 8.97 -16.68
CA PHE A 152 -12.08 8.86 -16.50
C PHE A 152 -12.82 10.09 -17.03
N LYS A 153 -12.29 11.29 -16.78
CA LYS A 153 -12.86 12.56 -17.29
C LYS A 153 -12.85 12.62 -18.81
N TYR A 154 -11.75 12.19 -19.45
CA TYR A 154 -11.61 12.26 -20.91
C TYR A 154 -12.17 11.03 -21.64
N ALA A 155 -12.41 9.91 -20.95
CA ALA A 155 -13.11 8.76 -21.52
C ALA A 155 -14.64 8.96 -21.61
N LYS A 156 -15.16 10.01 -20.97
CA LYS A 156 -16.60 10.34 -20.98
C LYS A 156 -16.99 11.18 -22.23
N LYS A 157 -16.02 11.69 -22.98
CA LYS A 157 -16.21 12.41 -24.22
C LYS A 157 -15.97 11.49 -25.42
#